data_c8c9b39848645db57348661aceb52c97
#
_entry.id   c8c9b39848645db57348661aceb52c97
#
_cell.length_a   1.000
_cell.length_b   1.000
_cell.length_c   1.000
_cell.angle_alpha   90.00
_cell.angle_beta   90.00
_cell.angle_gamma   90.00
#
_symmetry.space_group_name_H-M   'P 1'
#
loop_
_entity.id
_entity.type
_entity.pdbx_description
1 polymer ?
#
loop_
_entity_poly.entity_id
_entity_poly.type
_entity_poly.pdbx_seq_one_letter_code
_entity_poly.pdbx_strand_id
1 'polypeptide(L)'
;MTMRQAAAEEKAKVQSIVGDKFGLITGDIERIRKEGTIKDALKVGQSIPDFTLPDAFGAQISIKTLLAKGPVVIMFYRGEWCPFCNIEMRAMQKALPQMQELGATQVAISPEKPDHGIVMAEKNKLTFPVLSDFGNKVAKQFGIVFQMDKELSDFVRNTFKNDIGVRNGQDSWELPVPATYVVDSAGIIRFARVEVDFMMDRADPEEVIAALQTLALK
;
A
#
# COMPACT_ATOMS: atom_id res chain seq x y z
N MET A 1 -17.91 12.54 2.22
CA MET A 1 -17.03 11.93 3.25
C MET A 1 -15.63 11.83 2.66
N THR A 2 -14.64 12.43 3.31
CA THR A 2 -13.23 12.34 2.91
C THR A 2 -12.65 10.98 3.26
N MET A 3 -11.47 10.64 2.68
CA MET A 3 -10.76 9.40 3.03
C MET A 3 -10.43 9.34 4.52
N ARG A 4 -9.96 10.44 5.12
CA ARG A 4 -9.65 10.53 6.56
C ARG A 4 -10.89 10.32 7.46
N GLN A 5 -12.04 10.88 7.07
CA GLN A 5 -13.29 10.65 7.81
C GLN A 5 -13.69 9.17 7.76
N ALA A 6 -13.63 8.54 6.59
CA ALA A 6 -13.92 7.11 6.44
C ALA A 6 -12.95 6.23 7.26
N ALA A 7 -11.66 6.59 7.29
CA ALA A 7 -10.67 5.89 8.09
C ALA A 7 -10.93 6.04 9.61
N ALA A 8 -11.34 7.24 10.07
CA ALA A 8 -11.68 7.47 11.47
C ALA A 8 -12.91 6.67 11.92
N GLU A 9 -13.94 6.61 11.07
CA GLU A 9 -15.14 5.79 11.33
C GLU A 9 -14.78 4.30 11.37
N GLU A 10 -13.95 3.83 10.43
CA GLU A 10 -13.51 2.42 10.42
C GLU A 10 -12.64 2.09 11.63
N LYS A 11 -11.77 3.01 12.07
CA LYS A 11 -10.97 2.84 13.30
C LYS A 11 -11.86 2.68 14.53
N ALA A 12 -12.88 3.52 14.68
CA ALA A 12 -13.84 3.42 15.79
C ALA A 12 -14.60 2.10 15.74
N LYS A 13 -14.99 1.65 14.54
CA LYS A 13 -15.66 0.36 14.34
C LYS A 13 -14.74 -0.82 14.70
N VAL A 14 -13.49 -0.84 14.25
CA VAL A 14 -12.50 -1.86 14.61
C VAL A 14 -12.31 -1.88 16.12
N GLN A 15 -12.14 -0.72 16.75
CA GLN A 15 -11.99 -0.61 18.21
C GLN A 15 -13.20 -1.18 18.96
N SER A 16 -14.42 -0.91 18.49
CA SER A 16 -15.64 -1.48 19.08
C SER A 16 -15.71 -3.01 18.94
N ILE A 17 -15.24 -3.56 17.82
CA ILE A 17 -15.26 -5.01 17.56
C ILE A 17 -14.23 -5.75 18.42
N VAL A 18 -13.01 -5.22 18.54
CA VAL A 18 -11.91 -5.92 19.22
C VAL A 18 -11.79 -5.57 20.69
N GLY A 19 -12.45 -4.52 21.16
CA GLY A 19 -12.45 -4.09 22.55
C GLY A 19 -11.04 -3.87 23.11
N ASP A 20 -10.76 -4.42 24.27
CA ASP A 20 -9.46 -4.30 24.95
C ASP A 20 -8.27 -4.81 24.13
N LYS A 21 -8.53 -5.68 23.16
CA LYS A 21 -7.49 -6.19 22.24
C LYS A 21 -7.02 -5.15 21.19
N PHE A 22 -7.67 -3.98 21.12
CA PHE A 22 -7.20 -2.88 20.29
C PHE A 22 -5.78 -2.43 20.65
N GLY A 23 -5.40 -2.61 21.92
CA GLY A 23 -4.04 -2.37 22.41
C GLY A 23 -2.96 -3.19 21.69
N LEU A 24 -3.26 -4.38 21.17
CA LEU A 24 -2.32 -5.18 20.39
C LEU A 24 -1.99 -4.49 19.06
N ILE A 25 -2.99 -3.88 18.42
CA ILE A 25 -2.81 -3.18 17.14
C ILE A 25 -1.97 -1.91 17.36
N THR A 26 -2.34 -1.08 18.34
CA THR A 26 -1.62 0.16 18.63
C THR A 26 -0.22 -0.11 19.19
N GLY A 27 -0.06 -1.16 19.99
CA GLY A 27 1.23 -1.61 20.52
C GLY A 27 2.20 -2.03 19.41
N ASP A 28 1.72 -2.77 18.40
CA ASP A 28 2.54 -3.16 17.25
C ASP A 28 2.97 -1.94 16.42
N ILE A 29 2.07 -0.97 16.20
CA ILE A 29 2.40 0.31 15.55
C ILE A 29 3.52 1.05 16.32
N GLU A 30 3.40 1.16 17.64
CA GLU A 30 4.42 1.81 18.47
C GLU A 30 5.75 1.05 18.46
N ARG A 31 5.72 -0.28 18.47
CA ARG A 31 6.90 -1.13 18.35
C ARG A 31 7.63 -0.86 17.02
N ILE A 32 6.92 -0.92 15.89
CA ILE A 32 7.47 -0.67 14.54
C ILE A 32 8.08 0.72 14.47
N ARG A 33 7.41 1.73 15.05
CA ARG A 33 7.91 3.12 15.11
C ARG A 33 9.20 3.21 15.94
N LYS A 34 9.22 2.58 17.13
CA LYS A 34 10.37 2.58 18.05
C LYS A 34 11.58 1.85 17.48
N GLU A 35 11.36 0.76 16.77
CA GLU A 35 12.42 -0.01 16.08
C GLU A 35 13.00 0.74 14.88
N GLY A 36 12.34 1.79 14.42
CA GLY A 36 12.78 2.57 13.25
C GLY A 36 12.73 1.77 11.95
N THR A 37 11.75 0.91 11.81
CA THR A 37 11.61 -0.01 10.67
C THR A 37 11.65 0.69 9.31
N ILE A 38 11.10 1.92 9.23
CA ILE A 38 11.06 2.69 7.99
C ILE A 38 12.22 3.71 7.84
N LYS A 39 13.25 3.62 8.68
CA LYS A 39 14.41 4.53 8.60
C LYS A 39 15.13 4.49 7.26
N ASP A 40 15.15 3.30 6.65
CA ASP A 40 15.78 3.01 5.36
C ASP A 40 14.79 3.07 4.18
N ALA A 41 13.54 3.48 4.44
CA ALA A 41 12.55 3.67 3.38
C ALA A 41 13.05 4.69 2.34
N LEU A 42 12.81 4.39 1.06
CA LEU A 42 13.20 5.28 -0.02
C LEU A 42 12.52 6.65 0.12
N LYS A 43 13.27 7.70 -0.19
CA LYS A 43 12.89 9.10 0.02
C LYS A 43 12.84 9.88 -1.29
N VAL A 44 12.21 11.04 -1.26
CA VAL A 44 12.20 11.99 -2.37
C VAL A 44 13.63 12.29 -2.83
N GLY A 45 13.84 12.26 -4.15
CA GLY A 45 15.13 12.46 -4.81
C GLY A 45 15.91 11.17 -5.08
N GLN A 46 15.53 10.05 -4.49
CA GLN A 46 16.16 8.74 -4.76
C GLN A 46 15.51 8.05 -5.96
N SER A 47 16.29 7.19 -6.62
CA SER A 47 15.80 6.31 -7.69
C SER A 47 15.12 5.10 -7.11
N ILE A 48 14.03 4.65 -7.74
CA ILE A 48 13.41 3.37 -7.39
C ILE A 48 14.19 2.20 -8.00
N PRO A 49 14.12 1.00 -7.39
CA PRO A 49 14.63 -0.22 -8.01
C PRO A 49 13.83 -0.58 -9.26
N ASP A 50 14.48 -1.31 -10.18
CA ASP A 50 13.78 -1.93 -11.29
C ASP A 50 13.07 -3.20 -10.84
N PHE A 51 11.84 -3.38 -11.32
CA PHE A 51 11.08 -4.60 -11.03
C PHE A 51 10.07 -4.93 -12.12
N THR A 52 9.72 -6.19 -12.17
CA THR A 52 8.58 -6.72 -12.94
C THR A 52 7.79 -7.64 -12.03
N LEU A 53 6.48 -7.41 -11.90
CA LEU A 53 5.58 -8.19 -11.07
C LEU A 53 4.37 -8.66 -11.87
N PRO A 54 3.81 -9.83 -11.55
CA PRO A 54 2.56 -10.26 -12.13
C PRO A 54 1.40 -9.41 -11.59
N ASP A 55 0.47 -9.04 -12.47
CA ASP A 55 -0.81 -8.51 -12.04
C ASP A 55 -1.76 -9.64 -11.59
N ALA A 56 -2.97 -9.26 -11.16
CA ALA A 56 -4.00 -10.17 -10.70
C ALA A 56 -4.43 -11.22 -11.77
N PHE A 57 -4.17 -10.95 -13.04
CA PHE A 57 -4.52 -11.83 -14.18
C PHE A 57 -3.30 -12.58 -14.75
N GLY A 58 -2.12 -12.41 -14.15
CA GLY A 58 -0.88 -13.09 -14.54
C GLY A 58 -0.04 -12.34 -15.58
N ALA A 59 -0.49 -11.17 -16.07
CA ALA A 59 0.31 -10.36 -16.97
C ALA A 59 1.50 -9.75 -16.23
N GLN A 60 2.69 -9.80 -16.87
CA GLN A 60 3.91 -9.25 -16.28
C GLN A 60 3.98 -7.73 -16.51
N ILE A 61 3.94 -6.97 -15.45
CA ILE A 61 3.98 -5.51 -15.47
C ILE A 61 5.39 -5.04 -15.10
N SER A 62 6.10 -4.47 -16.05
CA SER A 62 7.42 -3.87 -15.85
C SER A 62 7.30 -2.40 -15.49
N ILE A 63 7.95 -1.99 -14.39
CA ILE A 63 7.99 -0.58 -13.98
C ILE A 63 8.64 0.31 -15.04
N LYS A 64 9.69 -0.17 -15.71
CA LYS A 64 10.32 0.57 -16.82
C LYS A 64 9.37 0.86 -17.96
N THR A 65 8.53 -0.11 -18.31
CA THR A 65 7.53 0.07 -19.38
C THR A 65 6.47 1.11 -18.99
N LEU A 66 6.12 1.19 -17.71
CA LEU A 66 5.20 2.21 -17.22
C LEU A 66 5.86 3.60 -17.22
N LEU A 67 7.08 3.70 -16.69
CA LEU A 67 7.82 4.96 -16.62
C LEU A 67 8.12 5.55 -18.01
N ALA A 68 8.28 4.71 -19.04
CA ALA A 68 8.43 5.16 -20.42
C ALA A 68 7.19 5.86 -20.98
N LYS A 69 6.02 5.69 -20.36
CA LYS A 69 4.75 6.34 -20.75
C LYS A 69 4.48 7.63 -19.96
N GLY A 70 5.14 7.84 -18.84
CA GLY A 70 4.94 9.01 -17.98
C GLY A 70 5.20 8.69 -16.50
N PRO A 71 4.84 9.61 -15.59
CA PRO A 71 4.94 9.40 -14.16
C PRO A 71 4.13 8.20 -13.68
N VAL A 72 4.60 7.55 -12.59
CA VAL A 72 3.90 6.40 -11.99
C VAL A 72 3.62 6.67 -10.54
N VAL A 73 2.36 6.43 -10.13
CA VAL A 73 1.95 6.38 -8.72
C VAL A 73 2.02 4.93 -8.26
N ILE A 74 2.91 4.65 -7.33
CA ILE A 74 3.13 3.31 -6.75
C ILE A 74 2.56 3.29 -5.35
N MET A 75 1.62 2.37 -5.09
CA MET A 75 1.00 2.19 -3.77
C MET A 75 1.33 0.81 -3.22
N PHE A 76 1.97 0.75 -2.07
CA PHE A 76 2.12 -0.50 -1.31
C PHE A 76 1.01 -0.61 -0.27
N TYR A 77 0.35 -1.76 -0.23
CA TYR A 77 -0.73 -2.03 0.71
C TYR A 77 -0.59 -3.41 1.37
N ARG A 78 -1.23 -3.59 2.53
CA ARG A 78 -1.05 -4.77 3.38
C ARG A 78 -1.75 -6.02 2.85
N GLY A 79 -2.89 -5.84 2.20
CA GLY A 79 -3.70 -6.92 1.66
C GLY A 79 -5.17 -6.53 1.48
N GLU A 80 -5.91 -7.35 0.73
CA GLU A 80 -7.35 -7.20 0.47
C GLU A 80 -8.18 -7.21 1.75
N TRP A 81 -7.76 -7.95 2.74
CA TRP A 81 -8.38 -8.09 4.06
C TRP A 81 -8.34 -6.80 4.90
N CYS A 82 -7.47 -5.84 4.59
CA CYS A 82 -7.26 -4.63 5.35
C CYS A 82 -8.32 -3.56 5.01
N PRO A 83 -9.24 -3.20 5.92
CA PRO A 83 -10.32 -2.26 5.60
C PRO A 83 -9.80 -0.86 5.27
N PHE A 84 -8.73 -0.41 5.93
CA PHE A 84 -8.10 0.88 5.66
C PHE A 84 -7.47 0.93 4.26
N CYS A 85 -6.90 -0.19 3.81
CA CYS A 85 -6.37 -0.29 2.45
C CYS A 85 -7.50 -0.21 1.42
N ASN A 86 -8.64 -0.85 1.67
CA ASN A 86 -9.82 -0.74 0.81
C ASN A 86 -10.36 0.70 0.74
N ILE A 87 -10.33 1.45 1.84
CA ILE A 87 -10.74 2.87 1.85
C ILE A 87 -9.81 3.70 0.95
N GLU A 88 -8.49 3.54 1.10
CA GLU A 88 -7.49 4.24 0.29
C GLU A 88 -7.62 3.89 -1.20
N MET A 89 -7.75 2.60 -1.54
CA MET A 89 -7.92 2.15 -2.93
C MET A 89 -9.13 2.80 -3.60
N ARG A 90 -10.27 2.88 -2.90
CA ARG A 90 -11.46 3.56 -3.44
C ARG A 90 -11.26 5.07 -3.60
N ALA A 91 -10.54 5.71 -2.69
CA ALA A 91 -10.24 7.13 -2.80
C ALA A 91 -9.33 7.42 -4.01
N MET A 92 -8.28 6.62 -4.18
CA MET A 92 -7.35 6.74 -5.31
C MET A 92 -8.03 6.40 -6.64
N GLN A 93 -8.92 5.38 -6.68
CA GLN A 93 -9.71 5.08 -7.87
C GLN A 93 -10.59 6.25 -8.31
N LYS A 94 -11.18 7.00 -7.37
CA LYS A 94 -11.97 8.21 -7.68
C LYS A 94 -11.10 9.32 -8.26
N ALA A 95 -9.87 9.44 -7.82
CA ALA A 95 -8.92 10.46 -8.28
C ALA A 95 -8.17 10.05 -9.57
N LEU A 96 -8.24 8.77 -9.96
CA LEU A 96 -7.51 8.21 -11.10
C LEU A 96 -7.68 9.02 -12.41
N PRO A 97 -8.89 9.48 -12.81
CA PRO A 97 -9.04 10.28 -14.03
C PRO A 97 -8.16 11.54 -14.03
N GLN A 98 -8.08 12.26 -12.89
CA GLN A 98 -7.24 13.45 -12.78
C GLN A 98 -5.76 13.12 -12.86
N MET A 99 -5.34 11.98 -12.29
CA MET A 99 -3.95 11.50 -12.41
C MET A 99 -3.61 11.14 -13.86
N GLN A 100 -4.57 10.51 -14.58
CA GLN A 100 -4.41 10.16 -15.99
C GLN A 100 -4.35 11.39 -16.90
N GLU A 101 -5.14 12.45 -16.62
CA GLU A 101 -5.05 13.74 -17.32
C GLU A 101 -3.65 14.39 -17.18
N LEU A 102 -2.95 14.10 -16.07
CA LEU A 102 -1.57 14.52 -15.83
C LEU A 102 -0.52 13.52 -16.41
N GLY A 103 -0.97 12.55 -17.22
CA GLY A 103 -0.13 11.55 -17.87
C GLY A 103 0.36 10.43 -16.95
N ALA A 104 -0.15 10.34 -15.73
CA ALA A 104 0.31 9.35 -14.77
C ALA A 104 -0.41 8.00 -14.92
N THR A 105 0.34 6.93 -14.63
CA THR A 105 -0.19 5.58 -14.43
C THR A 105 -0.15 5.26 -12.94
N GLN A 106 -1.15 4.52 -12.43
CA GLN A 106 -1.16 4.03 -11.06
C GLN A 106 -1.03 2.52 -11.01
N VAL A 107 -0.30 2.01 -10.01
CA VAL A 107 -0.25 0.57 -9.66
C VAL A 107 -0.37 0.40 -8.15
N ALA A 108 -1.00 -0.70 -7.72
CA ALA A 108 -1.03 -1.11 -6.31
C ALA A 108 -0.27 -2.43 -6.15
N ILE A 109 0.51 -2.57 -5.07
CA ILE A 109 1.40 -3.71 -4.83
C ILE A 109 1.14 -4.27 -3.44
N SER A 110 0.92 -5.59 -3.33
CA SER A 110 0.82 -6.29 -2.05
C SER A 110 1.59 -7.61 -2.08
N PRO A 111 1.92 -8.19 -0.91
CA PRO A 111 2.55 -9.51 -0.85
C PRO A 111 1.59 -10.67 -1.12
N GLU A 112 0.29 -10.42 -1.25
CA GLU A 112 -0.72 -11.45 -1.46
C GLU A 112 -0.55 -12.16 -2.80
N LYS A 113 -1.06 -13.39 -2.86
CA LYS A 113 -1.19 -14.13 -4.11
C LYS A 113 -2.09 -13.39 -5.11
N PRO A 114 -1.94 -13.61 -6.43
CA PRO A 114 -2.71 -12.90 -7.46
C PRO A 114 -4.24 -13.01 -7.33
N ASP A 115 -4.76 -14.12 -6.84
CA ASP A 115 -6.20 -14.33 -6.61
C ASP A 115 -6.81 -13.32 -5.63
N HIS A 116 -6.07 -12.93 -4.59
CA HIS A 116 -6.47 -11.85 -3.67
C HIS A 116 -6.43 -10.47 -4.35
N GLY A 117 -5.55 -10.29 -5.31
CA GLY A 117 -5.51 -9.10 -6.17
C GLY A 117 -6.78 -8.94 -7.01
N ILE A 118 -7.32 -10.05 -7.54
CA ILE A 118 -8.62 -10.05 -8.24
C ILE A 118 -9.72 -9.56 -7.30
N VAL A 119 -9.81 -10.14 -6.09
CA VAL A 119 -10.82 -9.75 -5.09
C VAL A 119 -10.68 -8.26 -4.73
N MET A 120 -9.46 -7.77 -4.54
CA MET A 120 -9.20 -6.34 -4.27
C MET A 120 -9.71 -5.46 -5.41
N ALA A 121 -9.40 -5.83 -6.66
CA ALA A 121 -9.80 -5.06 -7.84
C ALA A 121 -11.33 -5.04 -8.02
N GLU A 122 -11.98 -6.19 -7.94
CA GLU A 122 -13.43 -6.31 -8.12
C GLU A 122 -14.22 -5.59 -7.02
N LYS A 123 -13.87 -5.85 -5.75
CA LYS A 123 -14.53 -5.28 -4.57
C LYS A 123 -14.49 -3.74 -4.57
N ASN A 124 -13.39 -3.16 -5.03
CA ASN A 124 -13.20 -1.71 -5.05
C ASN A 124 -13.37 -1.09 -6.46
N LYS A 125 -13.74 -1.89 -7.47
CA LYS A 125 -13.92 -1.48 -8.88
C LYS A 125 -12.68 -0.76 -9.42
N LEU A 126 -11.49 -1.32 -9.13
CA LEU A 126 -10.22 -0.74 -9.54
C LEU A 126 -10.01 -0.96 -11.05
N THR A 127 -9.53 0.09 -11.74
CA THR A 127 -9.19 0.04 -13.16
C THR A 127 -7.70 0.19 -13.44
N PHE A 128 -6.89 0.28 -12.38
CA PHE A 128 -5.43 0.23 -12.44
C PHE A 128 -4.90 -1.15 -12.01
N PRO A 129 -3.70 -1.55 -12.46
CA PRO A 129 -3.13 -2.84 -12.12
C PRO A 129 -2.90 -3.04 -10.61
N VAL A 130 -3.31 -4.21 -10.12
CA VAL A 130 -3.01 -4.70 -8.76
C VAL A 130 -1.97 -5.81 -8.91
N LEU A 131 -0.80 -5.61 -8.34
CA LEU A 131 0.38 -6.44 -8.53
C LEU A 131 0.68 -7.30 -7.29
N SER A 132 1.20 -8.50 -7.51
CA SER A 132 1.60 -9.43 -6.46
C SER A 132 3.13 -9.42 -6.29
N ASP A 133 3.60 -8.90 -5.14
CA ASP A 133 5.00 -8.92 -4.71
C ASP A 133 5.26 -10.09 -3.76
N PHE A 134 5.17 -11.30 -4.28
CA PHE A 134 5.34 -12.51 -3.49
C PHE A 134 6.68 -12.53 -2.73
N GLY A 135 6.58 -12.59 -1.39
CA GLY A 135 7.74 -12.55 -0.50
C GLY A 135 8.26 -11.14 -0.21
N ASN A 136 7.49 -10.10 -0.54
CA ASN A 136 7.87 -8.70 -0.30
C ASN A 136 9.23 -8.32 -0.93
N LYS A 137 9.58 -8.90 -2.08
CA LYS A 137 10.90 -8.70 -2.70
C LYS A 137 11.14 -7.25 -3.11
N VAL A 138 10.13 -6.64 -3.70
CA VAL A 138 10.17 -5.23 -4.11
C VAL A 138 9.99 -4.33 -2.89
N ALA A 139 9.02 -4.61 -2.02
CA ALA A 139 8.80 -3.84 -0.80
C ALA A 139 10.04 -3.80 0.12
N LYS A 140 10.83 -4.90 0.18
CA LYS A 140 12.12 -4.95 0.90
C LYS A 140 13.15 -4.00 0.28
N GLN A 141 13.21 -3.87 -1.04
CA GLN A 141 14.10 -2.91 -1.71
C GLN A 141 13.67 -1.45 -1.48
N PHE A 142 12.37 -1.23 -1.24
CA PHE A 142 11.87 0.08 -0.83
C PHE A 142 12.08 0.38 0.66
N GLY A 143 12.55 -0.60 1.46
CA GLY A 143 12.84 -0.44 2.89
C GLY A 143 11.59 -0.26 3.75
N ILE A 144 10.46 -0.86 3.37
CA ILE A 144 9.15 -0.64 4.02
C ILE A 144 8.54 -1.91 4.64
N VAL A 145 9.29 -3.00 4.77
CA VAL A 145 8.76 -4.27 5.28
C VAL A 145 8.99 -4.40 6.78
N PHE A 146 7.97 -4.87 7.48
CA PHE A 146 8.03 -5.22 8.89
C PHE A 146 7.47 -6.63 9.15
N GLN A 147 7.89 -7.25 10.24
CA GLN A 147 7.29 -8.47 10.77
C GLN A 147 6.19 -8.09 11.75
N MET A 148 4.96 -8.58 11.55
CA MET A 148 3.88 -8.42 12.53
C MET A 148 4.24 -9.11 13.84
N ASP A 149 3.90 -8.48 14.97
CA ASP A 149 4.08 -9.08 16.29
C ASP A 149 3.35 -10.44 16.41
N LYS A 150 3.96 -11.36 17.14
CA LYS A 150 3.41 -12.73 17.28
C LYS A 150 2.05 -12.73 17.96
N GLU A 151 1.87 -11.98 19.04
CA GLU A 151 0.60 -11.95 19.78
C GLU A 151 -0.50 -11.34 18.90
N LEU A 152 -0.19 -10.28 18.15
CA LEU A 152 -1.12 -9.70 17.20
C LEU A 152 -1.43 -10.67 16.05
N SER A 153 -0.45 -11.38 15.50
CA SER A 153 -0.68 -12.34 14.41
C SER A 153 -1.54 -13.52 14.87
N ASP A 154 -1.31 -14.05 16.07
CA ASP A 154 -2.14 -15.09 16.65
C ASP A 154 -3.58 -14.60 16.91
N PHE A 155 -3.73 -13.36 17.39
CA PHE A 155 -5.04 -12.73 17.56
C PHE A 155 -5.78 -12.58 16.22
N VAL A 156 -5.13 -12.07 15.19
CA VAL A 156 -5.72 -11.91 13.85
C VAL A 156 -6.14 -13.26 13.26
N ARG A 157 -5.26 -14.27 13.34
CA ARG A 157 -5.55 -15.63 12.87
C ARG A 157 -6.76 -16.23 13.59
N ASN A 158 -6.80 -16.14 14.90
CA ASN A 158 -7.80 -16.84 15.71
C ASN A 158 -9.14 -16.12 15.74
N THR A 159 -9.14 -14.78 15.81
CA THR A 159 -10.35 -13.95 15.94
C THR A 159 -11.03 -13.70 14.60
N PHE A 160 -10.25 -13.25 13.60
CA PHE A 160 -10.79 -12.92 12.29
C PHE A 160 -10.70 -14.07 11.28
N LYS A 161 -10.19 -15.24 11.71
CA LYS A 161 -9.96 -16.40 10.82
C LYS A 161 -9.18 -16.04 9.55
N ASN A 162 -8.27 -15.08 9.71
CA ASN A 162 -7.47 -14.51 8.63
C ASN A 162 -6.00 -14.90 8.79
N ASP A 163 -5.57 -15.94 8.08
CA ASP A 163 -4.18 -16.36 8.05
C ASP A 163 -3.41 -15.61 6.95
N ILE A 164 -2.77 -14.52 7.35
CA ILE A 164 -2.01 -13.66 6.45
C ILE A 164 -0.83 -14.42 5.80
N GLY A 165 -0.20 -15.34 6.52
CA GLY A 165 0.87 -16.18 5.99
C GLY A 165 0.41 -17.01 4.80
N VAL A 166 -0.75 -17.65 4.92
CA VAL A 166 -1.37 -18.44 3.84
C VAL A 166 -1.75 -17.54 2.66
N ARG A 167 -2.31 -16.36 2.91
CA ARG A 167 -2.68 -15.39 1.86
C ARG A 167 -1.46 -14.93 1.06
N ASN A 168 -0.36 -14.66 1.75
CA ASN A 168 0.90 -14.26 1.13
C ASN A 168 1.67 -15.44 0.53
N GLY A 169 1.16 -16.67 0.68
CA GLY A 169 1.79 -17.89 0.14
C GLY A 169 3.11 -18.27 0.80
N GLN A 170 3.44 -17.66 1.90
CA GLN A 170 4.57 -17.95 2.76
C GLN A 170 4.06 -18.03 4.20
N ASP A 171 4.70 -18.84 5.04
CA ASP A 171 4.37 -18.86 6.48
C ASP A 171 4.97 -17.63 7.22
N SER A 172 5.09 -16.55 6.48
CA SER A 172 5.64 -15.28 6.95
C SER A 172 4.53 -14.25 7.13
N TRP A 173 4.55 -13.59 8.28
CA TRP A 173 3.68 -12.47 8.62
C TRP A 173 4.38 -11.12 8.35
N GLU A 174 5.30 -11.12 7.39
CA GLU A 174 5.90 -9.89 6.86
C GLU A 174 4.91 -9.12 6.01
N LEU A 175 4.78 -7.83 6.29
CA LEU A 175 3.89 -6.92 5.57
C LEU A 175 4.63 -5.64 5.19
N PRO A 176 4.27 -5.00 4.08
CA PRO A 176 4.72 -3.63 3.84
C PRO A 176 3.98 -2.67 4.78
N VAL A 177 4.67 -1.68 5.28
CA VAL A 177 4.04 -0.44 5.75
C VAL A 177 3.33 0.18 4.55
N PRO A 178 2.09 0.65 4.68
CA PRO A 178 1.43 1.37 3.59
C PRO A 178 2.27 2.55 3.13
N ALA A 179 2.52 2.60 1.83
CA ALA A 179 3.36 3.63 1.26
C ALA A 179 2.84 4.05 -0.12
N THR A 180 2.86 5.35 -0.38
CA THR A 180 2.50 5.91 -1.69
C THR A 180 3.65 6.76 -2.21
N TYR A 181 4.11 6.45 -3.41
CA TYR A 181 5.18 7.17 -4.10
C TYR A 181 4.66 7.75 -5.42
N VAL A 182 5.06 8.97 -5.74
CA VAL A 182 4.99 9.50 -7.11
C VAL A 182 6.39 9.50 -7.68
N VAL A 183 6.56 8.83 -8.82
CA VAL A 183 7.85 8.62 -9.47
C VAL A 183 7.78 9.24 -10.86
N ASP A 184 8.78 10.05 -11.23
CA ASP A 184 8.84 10.62 -12.57
C ASP A 184 9.33 9.61 -13.63
N SER A 185 9.29 9.98 -14.89
CA SER A 185 9.69 9.12 -16.02
C SER A 185 11.18 8.71 -15.99
N ALA A 186 12.02 9.40 -15.21
CA ALA A 186 13.42 9.03 -14.99
C ALA A 186 13.59 8.03 -13.82
N GLY A 187 12.49 7.61 -13.16
CA GLY A 187 12.54 6.71 -12.03
C GLY A 187 12.89 7.38 -10.70
N ILE A 188 12.80 8.71 -10.61
CA ILE A 188 13.12 9.46 -9.41
C ILE A 188 11.85 9.74 -8.60
N ILE A 189 11.90 9.45 -7.30
CA ILE A 189 10.80 9.73 -6.37
C ILE A 189 10.62 11.24 -6.22
N ARG A 190 9.41 11.74 -6.48
CA ARG A 190 9.04 13.16 -6.35
C ARG A 190 8.09 13.41 -5.19
N PHE A 191 7.40 12.38 -4.74
CA PHE A 191 6.58 12.38 -3.53
C PHE A 191 6.71 11.02 -2.86
N ALA A 192 6.72 11.01 -1.52
CA ALA A 192 6.70 9.80 -0.72
C ALA A 192 5.86 10.05 0.53
N ARG A 193 4.89 9.18 0.78
CA ARG A 193 4.18 9.06 2.04
C ARG A 193 4.39 7.63 2.54
N VAL A 194 5.17 7.49 3.61
CA VAL A 194 5.49 6.19 4.23
C VAL A 194 5.23 6.35 5.72
N GLU A 195 4.19 5.70 6.22
CA GLU A 195 3.74 5.94 7.60
C GLU A 195 3.39 4.64 8.30
N VAL A 196 3.85 4.51 9.53
CA VAL A 196 3.66 3.30 10.35
C VAL A 196 2.19 3.15 10.79
N ASP A 197 1.50 4.26 11.11
CA ASP A 197 0.09 4.21 11.46
C ASP A 197 -0.78 3.93 10.21
N PHE A 198 -0.88 2.64 9.90
CA PHE A 198 -1.64 2.16 8.75
C PHE A 198 -3.14 2.48 8.79
N MET A 199 -3.66 2.96 9.92
CA MET A 199 -5.07 3.31 10.06
C MET A 199 -5.34 4.75 9.65
N MET A 200 -4.47 5.69 10.03
CA MET A 200 -4.75 7.11 9.91
C MET A 200 -3.80 7.87 8.98
N ASP A 201 -2.54 7.45 8.90
CA ASP A 201 -1.51 8.18 8.16
C ASP A 201 -1.31 7.57 6.77
N ARG A 202 -2.05 8.12 5.80
CA ARG A 202 -2.00 7.70 4.39
C ARG A 202 -1.97 8.91 3.48
N ALA A 203 -1.48 8.73 2.25
CA ALA A 203 -1.51 9.78 1.25
C ALA A 203 -2.95 10.13 0.86
N ASP A 204 -3.35 11.38 1.02
CA ASP A 204 -4.59 11.85 0.43
C ASP A 204 -4.42 11.97 -1.10
N PRO A 205 -5.46 11.65 -1.90
CA PRO A 205 -5.40 11.79 -3.36
C PRO A 205 -4.98 13.17 -3.83
N GLU A 206 -5.38 14.22 -3.11
CA GLU A 206 -5.04 15.60 -3.40
C GLU A 206 -3.52 15.87 -3.28
N GLU A 207 -2.84 15.23 -2.32
CA GLU A 207 -1.37 15.34 -2.18
C GLU A 207 -0.67 14.69 -3.38
N VAL A 208 -1.18 13.55 -3.85
CA VAL A 208 -0.65 12.84 -5.02
C VAL A 208 -0.85 13.67 -6.30
N ILE A 209 -2.05 14.23 -6.49
CA ILE A 209 -2.37 15.09 -7.63
C ILE A 209 -1.47 16.34 -7.63
N ALA A 210 -1.29 17.00 -6.48
CA ALA A 210 -0.42 18.17 -6.36
C ALA A 210 1.04 17.85 -6.71
N ALA A 211 1.53 16.67 -6.32
CA ALA A 211 2.85 16.21 -6.71
C ALA A 211 2.97 16.00 -8.23
N LEU A 212 1.96 15.39 -8.86
CA LEU A 212 1.92 15.19 -10.31
C LEU A 212 1.83 16.53 -11.06
N GLN A 213 1.03 17.49 -10.60
CA GLN A 213 0.96 18.83 -11.19
C GLN A 213 2.31 19.54 -11.18
N THR A 214 3.08 19.38 -10.07
CA THR A 214 4.43 19.95 -9.99
C THR A 214 5.39 19.33 -11.01
N LEU A 215 5.19 18.08 -11.41
CA LEU A 215 5.96 17.43 -12.47
C LEU A 215 5.60 17.93 -13.88
N ALA A 216 4.32 18.17 -14.12
CA ALA A 216 3.81 18.62 -15.42
C ALA A 216 4.24 20.05 -15.79
N LEU A 217 4.72 20.84 -14.81
CA LEU A 217 5.20 22.21 -15.01
C LEU A 217 6.68 22.30 -15.37
N LYS A 218 7.39 21.17 -15.43
CA LYS A 218 8.83 21.08 -15.75
C LYS A 218 9.07 20.52 -17.13
#